data_6fdf207718da9dee5515b3d74bc653d8
#
_entry.id   6fdf207718da9dee5515b3d74bc653d8
#
_cell.length_a   1.000
_cell.length_b   1.000
_cell.length_c   1.000
_cell.angle_alpha   90.00
_cell.angle_beta   90.00
_cell.angle_gamma   90.00
#
_symmetry.space_group_name_H-M   'P 1'
#
loop_
_entity.id
_entity.type
_entity.pdbx_description
1 polymer ?
#
loop_
_entity_poly.entity_id
_entity_poly.type
_entity_poly.pdbx_seq_one_letter_code
_entity_poly.pdbx_strand_id
1 'polypeptide(L)'
;MNKESIKKIAQWLGNLLLTVVFVLCLAFLGLKAFGIQSNVVMSGSMEPTIPTGSVVFVDEKYGYDKLRINDIAVFQTGNTGSDGSSMKVIHRIIEKRPEGFVTKGDNNEASDGVTVTRDTFEGKEVFHIPYIGYGIKLMDQYHLNIIIIGLVFCYFLYQFVFTFLIRADEDEE
;
A
#
# COMPACT_ATOMS: atom_id res chain seq x y z
N MET A 1 -12.81 39.54 6.76
CA MET A 1 -11.72 38.70 7.26
C MET A 1 -10.42 39.39 6.86
N ASN A 2 -9.55 39.74 7.83
CA ASN A 2 -8.32 40.50 7.56
C ASN A 2 -7.30 39.62 6.81
N LYS A 3 -6.50 40.21 5.90
CA LYS A 3 -5.46 39.48 5.11
C LYS A 3 -4.50 38.70 5.99
N GLU A 4 -4.17 39.21 7.18
CA GLU A 4 -3.33 38.49 8.15
C GLU A 4 -3.98 37.22 8.71
N SER A 5 -5.29 37.25 9.00
CA SER A 5 -6.03 36.08 9.48
C SER A 5 -6.08 34.99 8.40
N ILE A 6 -6.23 35.38 7.14
CA ILE A 6 -6.22 34.42 6.01
C ILE A 6 -4.84 33.75 5.89
N LYS A 7 -3.74 34.52 5.99
CA LYS A 7 -2.37 33.95 5.95
C LYS A 7 -2.12 32.96 7.08
N LYS A 8 -2.50 33.33 8.32
CA LYS A 8 -2.35 32.44 9.49
C LYS A 8 -3.15 31.14 9.33
N ILE A 9 -4.39 31.22 8.84
CA ILE A 9 -5.22 30.05 8.57
C ILE A 9 -4.57 29.17 7.48
N ALA A 10 -4.10 29.76 6.38
CA ALA A 10 -3.45 29.02 5.30
C ALA A 10 -2.16 28.33 5.77
N GLN A 11 -1.34 28.98 6.57
CA GLN A 11 -0.14 28.39 7.18
C GLN A 11 -0.50 27.24 8.12
N TRP A 12 -1.52 27.43 8.98
CA TRP A 12 -1.97 26.39 9.90
C TRP A 12 -2.47 25.16 9.15
N LEU A 13 -3.28 25.35 8.08
CA LEU A 13 -3.78 24.26 7.24
C LEU A 13 -2.63 23.56 6.49
N GLY A 14 -1.66 24.32 5.99
CA GLY A 14 -0.47 23.76 5.34
C GLY A 14 0.35 22.88 6.28
N ASN A 15 0.61 23.38 7.50
CA ASN A 15 1.33 22.62 8.51
C ASN A 15 0.57 21.37 8.96
N LEU A 16 -0.76 21.46 9.12
CA LEU A 16 -1.59 20.32 9.45
C LEU A 16 -1.52 19.25 8.35
N LEU A 17 -1.66 19.65 7.08
CA LEU A 17 -1.56 18.75 5.94
C LEU A 17 -0.21 18.03 5.91
N LEU A 18 0.88 18.78 6.09
CA LEU A 18 2.22 18.21 6.14
C LEU A 18 2.40 17.21 7.29
N THR A 19 1.91 17.57 8.47
CA THR A 19 1.97 16.66 9.63
C THR A 19 1.22 15.36 9.33
N VAL A 20 0.03 15.46 8.74
CA VAL A 20 -0.75 14.27 8.35
C VAL A 20 0.00 13.43 7.33
N VAL A 21 0.56 14.04 6.27
CA VAL A 21 1.35 13.33 5.26
C VAL A 21 2.57 12.65 5.90
N PHE A 22 3.29 13.35 6.77
CA PHE A 22 4.45 12.81 7.47
C PHE A 22 4.09 11.60 8.35
N VAL A 23 3.01 11.71 9.13
CA VAL A 23 2.52 10.59 9.96
C VAL A 23 2.10 9.40 9.10
N LEU A 24 1.43 9.62 7.97
CA LEU A 24 1.07 8.55 7.04
C LEU A 24 2.30 7.89 6.43
N CYS A 25 3.32 8.67 6.04
CA CYS A 25 4.59 8.11 5.56
C CYS A 25 5.29 7.25 6.62
N LEU A 26 5.35 7.73 7.87
CA LEU A 26 5.91 6.95 8.98
C LEU A 26 5.12 5.67 9.25
N ALA A 27 3.79 5.72 9.20
CA ALA A 27 2.93 4.55 9.35
C ALA A 27 3.20 3.52 8.24
N PHE A 28 3.32 3.96 6.99
CA PHE A 28 3.62 3.09 5.85
C PHE A 28 5.00 2.44 5.94
N LEU A 29 6.02 3.21 6.34
CA LEU A 29 7.37 2.69 6.60
C LEU A 29 7.36 1.71 7.78
N GLY A 30 6.59 2.01 8.82
CA GLY A 30 6.39 1.12 9.96
C GLY A 30 5.79 -0.22 9.55
N LEU A 31 4.71 -0.22 8.77
CA LEU A 31 4.09 -1.45 8.27
C LEU A 31 5.10 -2.33 7.55
N LYS A 32 5.93 -1.74 6.67
CA LYS A 32 6.98 -2.47 5.94
C LYS A 32 8.05 -3.05 6.89
N ALA A 33 8.45 -2.31 7.91
CA ALA A 33 9.40 -2.80 8.92
C ALA A 33 8.84 -3.98 9.73
N PHE A 34 7.54 -4.02 9.95
CA PHE A 34 6.84 -5.15 10.57
C PHE A 34 6.63 -6.36 9.64
N GLY A 35 6.98 -6.24 8.35
CA GLY A 35 6.83 -7.29 7.35
C GLY A 35 5.46 -7.30 6.69
N ILE A 36 4.73 -6.17 6.74
CA ILE A 36 3.48 -6.01 6.01
C ILE A 36 3.80 -5.41 4.64
N GLN A 37 3.53 -6.17 3.58
CA GLN A 37 3.61 -5.69 2.19
C GLN A 37 2.24 -5.33 1.64
N SER A 38 2.23 -4.39 0.68
CA SER A 38 1.02 -4.00 -0.04
C SER A 38 1.08 -4.49 -1.49
N ASN A 39 -0.01 -5.13 -1.95
CA ASN A 39 -0.16 -5.62 -3.31
C ASN A 39 -1.43 -5.06 -3.93
N VAL A 40 -1.37 -4.62 -5.18
CA VAL A 40 -2.55 -4.15 -5.93
C VAL A 40 -3.22 -5.34 -6.61
N VAL A 41 -4.52 -5.50 -6.36
CA VAL A 41 -5.35 -6.55 -6.98
C VAL A 41 -5.73 -6.14 -8.40
N MET A 42 -5.35 -6.96 -9.38
CA MET A 42 -5.52 -6.66 -10.80
C MET A 42 -6.63 -7.48 -11.47
N SER A 43 -7.19 -8.48 -10.78
CA SER A 43 -8.24 -9.37 -11.31
C SER A 43 -9.45 -9.45 -10.38
N GLY A 44 -10.59 -9.87 -10.93
CA GLY A 44 -11.84 -10.04 -10.15
C GLY A 44 -12.00 -11.43 -9.52
N SER A 45 -10.96 -12.25 -9.47
CA SER A 45 -11.04 -13.63 -8.94
C SER A 45 -11.49 -13.71 -7.48
N MET A 46 -11.28 -12.66 -6.70
CA MET A 46 -11.67 -12.58 -5.29
C MET A 46 -12.92 -11.74 -5.05
N GLU A 47 -13.60 -11.29 -6.09
CA GLU A 47 -14.88 -10.60 -5.94
C GLU A 47 -15.96 -11.55 -5.38
N PRO A 48 -16.92 -11.03 -4.58
CA PRO A 48 -17.03 -9.65 -4.11
C PRO A 48 -16.17 -9.32 -2.88
N THR A 49 -15.47 -10.30 -2.30
CA THR A 49 -14.72 -10.12 -1.03
C THR A 49 -13.61 -9.08 -1.19
N ILE A 50 -12.79 -9.20 -2.23
CA ILE A 50 -11.74 -8.24 -2.54
C ILE A 50 -11.98 -7.73 -3.97
N PRO A 51 -12.55 -6.51 -4.13
CA PRO A 51 -12.80 -5.94 -5.44
C PRO A 51 -11.52 -5.68 -6.23
N THR A 52 -11.61 -5.78 -7.55
CA THR A 52 -10.54 -5.33 -8.46
C THR A 52 -10.13 -3.89 -8.15
N GLY A 53 -8.83 -3.59 -8.19
CA GLY A 53 -8.30 -2.28 -7.82
C GLY A 53 -8.14 -2.06 -6.33
N SER A 54 -8.35 -3.08 -5.49
CA SER A 54 -8.03 -3.03 -4.06
C SER A 54 -6.53 -3.06 -3.83
N VAL A 55 -6.10 -2.51 -2.68
CA VAL A 55 -4.76 -2.75 -2.12
C VAL A 55 -4.92 -3.74 -0.97
N VAL A 56 -4.24 -4.87 -1.08
CA VAL A 56 -4.20 -5.93 -0.06
C VAL A 56 -2.91 -5.81 0.73
N PHE A 57 -3.03 -5.79 2.05
CA PHE A 57 -1.91 -5.78 2.99
C PHE A 57 -1.66 -7.20 3.48
N VAL A 58 -0.42 -7.66 3.31
CA VAL A 58 0.00 -9.05 3.47
C VAL A 58 1.07 -9.14 4.54
N ASP A 59 0.85 -9.97 5.54
CA ASP A 59 1.87 -10.32 6.54
C ASP A 59 2.77 -11.43 5.99
N GLU A 60 3.97 -11.06 5.53
CA GLU A 60 4.98 -12.00 5.03
C GLU A 60 5.65 -12.83 6.14
N LYS A 61 5.57 -12.36 7.39
CA LYS A 61 6.11 -13.08 8.55
C LYS A 61 5.11 -14.10 9.11
N TYR A 62 3.89 -14.15 8.55
CA TYR A 62 2.91 -15.14 8.99
C TYR A 62 3.38 -16.55 8.69
N GLY A 63 3.42 -17.38 9.71
CA GLY A 63 3.93 -18.75 9.56
C GLY A 63 3.00 -19.61 8.71
N TYR A 64 3.54 -20.26 7.68
CA TYR A 64 2.82 -21.22 6.82
C TYR A 64 2.03 -22.27 7.61
N ASP A 65 2.63 -22.81 8.70
CA ASP A 65 2.00 -23.85 9.53
C ASP A 65 0.80 -23.36 10.33
N LYS A 66 0.64 -22.03 10.45
CA LYS A 66 -0.50 -21.40 11.14
C LYS A 66 -1.70 -21.18 10.24
N LEU A 67 -1.54 -21.40 8.92
CA LEU A 67 -2.62 -21.22 7.94
C LEU A 67 -3.79 -22.15 8.25
N ARG A 68 -4.99 -21.64 8.05
CA ARG A 68 -6.26 -22.32 8.28
C ARG A 68 -7.14 -22.23 7.03
N ILE A 69 -8.08 -23.14 6.93
CA ILE A 69 -9.17 -23.03 5.94
C ILE A 69 -9.90 -21.70 6.16
N ASN A 70 -10.27 -21.03 5.09
CA ASN A 70 -10.83 -19.70 4.96
C ASN A 70 -9.82 -18.54 5.08
N ASP A 71 -8.55 -18.76 5.41
CA ASP A 71 -7.53 -17.71 5.29
C ASP A 71 -7.33 -17.36 3.81
N ILE A 72 -7.04 -16.08 3.54
CA ILE A 72 -6.66 -15.60 2.21
C ILE A 72 -5.13 -15.60 2.16
N ALA A 73 -4.58 -16.44 1.29
CA ALA A 73 -3.15 -16.62 1.11
C ALA A 73 -2.66 -15.88 -0.14
N VAL A 74 -1.45 -15.33 -0.05
CA VAL A 74 -0.69 -14.81 -1.18
C VAL A 74 0.43 -15.78 -1.49
N PHE A 75 0.53 -16.19 -2.74
CA PHE A 75 1.49 -17.20 -3.17
C PHE A 75 1.92 -17.01 -4.64
N GLN A 76 3.03 -17.62 -5.00
CA GLN A 76 3.54 -17.62 -6.38
C GLN A 76 3.05 -18.87 -7.12
N THR A 77 2.63 -18.68 -8.38
CA THR A 77 2.13 -19.79 -9.20
C THR A 77 3.19 -20.47 -10.07
N GLY A 78 4.43 -20.00 -10.03
CA GLY A 78 5.48 -20.46 -10.95
C GLY A 78 5.36 -19.91 -12.37
N ASN A 79 4.24 -19.27 -12.71
CA ASN A 79 4.09 -18.54 -13.97
C ASN A 79 4.84 -17.21 -13.89
N THR A 80 5.40 -16.80 -15.01
CA THR A 80 6.14 -15.54 -15.11
C THR A 80 5.21 -14.47 -15.71
N GLY A 81 5.13 -13.33 -15.06
CA GLY A 81 4.44 -12.16 -15.60
C GLY A 81 5.16 -11.60 -16.84
N SER A 82 4.53 -10.65 -17.52
CA SER A 82 5.09 -9.98 -18.71
C SER A 82 6.40 -9.21 -18.44
N ASP A 83 6.67 -8.91 -17.18
CA ASP A 83 7.87 -8.22 -16.69
C ASP A 83 8.98 -9.17 -16.21
N GLY A 84 8.79 -10.48 -16.36
CA GLY A 84 9.74 -11.50 -15.89
C GLY A 84 9.63 -11.83 -14.40
N SER A 85 8.74 -11.19 -13.64
CA SER A 85 8.49 -11.51 -12.23
C SER A 85 7.59 -12.71 -12.07
N SER A 86 7.71 -13.44 -10.95
CA SER A 86 6.76 -14.51 -10.60
C SER A 86 5.37 -13.92 -10.36
N MET A 87 4.36 -14.52 -11.01
CA MET A 87 2.98 -14.08 -10.85
C MET A 87 2.49 -14.44 -9.45
N LYS A 88 2.11 -13.42 -8.68
CA LYS A 88 1.48 -13.56 -7.36
C LYS A 88 -0.02 -13.71 -7.50
N VAL A 89 -0.58 -14.63 -6.75
CA VAL A 89 -2.02 -14.90 -6.69
C VAL A 89 -2.48 -14.70 -5.25
N ILE A 90 -3.69 -14.17 -5.09
CA ILE A 90 -4.34 -13.92 -3.80
C ILE A 90 -5.65 -14.69 -3.82
N HIS A 91 -5.72 -15.84 -3.14
CA HIS A 91 -6.90 -16.68 -3.12
C HIS A 91 -7.17 -17.26 -1.73
N ARG A 92 -8.38 -17.74 -1.53
CA ARG A 92 -8.85 -18.34 -0.28
C ARG A 92 -8.45 -19.79 -0.17
N ILE A 93 -7.97 -20.20 0.98
CA ILE A 93 -7.69 -21.59 1.32
C ILE A 93 -9.02 -22.31 1.52
N ILE A 94 -9.28 -23.35 0.73
CA ILE A 94 -10.50 -24.16 0.79
C ILE A 94 -10.27 -25.57 1.35
N GLU A 95 -9.05 -26.09 1.26
CA GLU A 95 -8.72 -27.44 1.70
C GLU A 95 -7.25 -27.51 2.15
N LYS A 96 -6.97 -28.39 3.12
CA LYS A 96 -5.61 -28.74 3.53
C LYS A 96 -5.32 -30.17 3.13
N ARG A 97 -4.21 -30.39 2.42
CA ARG A 97 -3.72 -31.70 1.96
C ARG A 97 -2.33 -31.99 2.52
N PRO A 98 -1.86 -33.23 2.47
CA PRO A 98 -0.50 -33.59 2.89
C PRO A 98 0.59 -32.77 2.16
N GLU A 99 0.38 -32.49 0.86
CA GLU A 99 1.28 -31.73 -0.01
C GLU A 99 1.19 -30.23 0.15
N GLY A 100 0.14 -29.70 0.82
CA GLY A 100 -0.04 -28.26 1.03
C GLY A 100 -1.49 -27.81 1.11
N PHE A 101 -1.77 -26.57 0.74
CA PHE A 101 -3.10 -26.00 0.76
C PHE A 101 -3.66 -25.85 -0.66
N VAL A 102 -4.92 -26.22 -0.83
CA VAL A 102 -5.68 -25.94 -2.05
C VAL A 102 -6.40 -24.61 -1.88
N THR A 103 -6.29 -23.78 -2.89
CA THR A 103 -6.90 -22.45 -2.91
C THR A 103 -7.93 -22.30 -4.01
N LYS A 104 -8.77 -21.29 -3.86
CA LYS A 104 -9.77 -20.92 -4.85
C LYS A 104 -10.06 -19.44 -4.74
N GLY A 105 -10.16 -18.75 -5.86
CA GLY A 105 -10.72 -17.40 -5.92
C GLY A 105 -12.21 -17.43 -5.57
N ASP A 106 -12.68 -16.45 -4.79
CA ASP A 106 -14.08 -16.41 -4.33
C ASP A 106 -15.07 -16.31 -5.51
N ASN A 107 -14.65 -15.73 -6.63
CA ASN A 107 -15.43 -15.60 -7.86
C ASN A 107 -15.14 -16.72 -8.89
N ASN A 108 -14.25 -17.65 -8.61
CA ASN A 108 -13.91 -18.72 -9.55
C ASN A 108 -14.86 -19.90 -9.40
N GLU A 109 -15.15 -20.61 -10.48
CA GLU A 109 -15.97 -21.84 -10.43
C GLU A 109 -15.16 -23.03 -9.88
N ALA A 110 -13.89 -23.16 -10.28
CA ALA A 110 -13.01 -24.25 -9.90
C ALA A 110 -11.91 -23.81 -8.93
N SER A 111 -11.36 -24.76 -8.17
CA SER A 111 -10.16 -24.57 -7.37
C SER A 111 -8.93 -24.36 -8.26
N ASP A 112 -7.88 -23.77 -7.68
CA ASP A 112 -6.63 -23.60 -8.39
C ASP A 112 -5.97 -24.94 -8.71
N GLY A 113 -5.39 -25.02 -9.90
CA GLY A 113 -4.69 -26.24 -10.34
C GLY A 113 -3.32 -26.46 -9.67
N VAL A 114 -2.93 -25.54 -8.76
CA VAL A 114 -1.66 -25.58 -8.04
C VAL A 114 -1.91 -25.66 -6.54
N THR A 115 -1.04 -26.37 -5.84
CA THR A 115 -1.07 -26.46 -4.38
C THR A 115 -0.10 -25.45 -3.80
N VAL A 116 -0.55 -24.66 -2.83
CA VAL A 116 0.29 -23.72 -2.10
C VAL A 116 1.16 -24.52 -1.12
N THR A 117 2.46 -24.49 -1.36
CA THR A 117 3.48 -25.10 -0.51
C THR A 117 4.20 -24.05 0.32
N ARG A 118 5.07 -24.48 1.23
CA ARG A 118 5.91 -23.56 2.02
C ARG A 118 6.78 -22.67 1.13
N ASP A 119 7.29 -23.20 0.01
CA ASP A 119 8.20 -22.49 -0.89
C ASP A 119 7.49 -21.47 -1.78
N THR A 120 6.21 -21.68 -2.07
CA THR A 120 5.40 -20.79 -2.89
C THR A 120 4.61 -19.77 -2.08
N PHE A 121 4.44 -19.99 -0.77
CA PHE A 121 3.70 -19.12 0.11
C PHE A 121 4.50 -17.85 0.42
N GLU A 122 3.88 -16.69 0.22
CA GLU A 122 4.50 -15.39 0.50
C GLU A 122 3.95 -14.70 1.75
N GLY A 123 2.68 -14.97 2.09
CA GLY A 123 2.08 -14.35 3.27
C GLY A 123 0.56 -14.50 3.31
N LYS A 124 0.00 -14.01 4.40
CA LYS A 124 -1.45 -14.00 4.64
C LYS A 124 -1.99 -12.58 4.54
N GLU A 125 -3.14 -12.43 3.90
CA GLU A 125 -3.91 -11.17 3.92
C GLU A 125 -4.33 -10.84 5.35
N VAL A 126 -4.09 -9.58 5.75
CA VAL A 126 -4.48 -9.04 7.05
C VAL A 126 -5.71 -8.14 6.90
N PHE A 127 -5.68 -7.26 5.92
CA PHE A 127 -6.79 -6.40 5.53
C PHE A 127 -6.57 -5.87 4.11
N HIS A 128 -7.60 -5.30 3.53
CA HIS A 128 -7.53 -4.64 2.22
C HIS A 128 -8.32 -3.34 2.21
N ILE A 129 -7.94 -2.44 1.30
CA ILE A 129 -8.63 -1.18 1.07
C ILE A 129 -9.14 -1.19 -0.38
N PRO A 130 -10.47 -1.17 -0.58
CA PRO A 130 -11.05 -1.21 -1.91
C PRO A 130 -10.68 0.02 -2.76
N TYR A 131 -10.47 -0.20 -4.06
CA TYR A 131 -10.35 0.81 -5.13
C TYR A 131 -9.15 1.76 -5.07
N ILE A 132 -8.40 1.84 -3.96
CA ILE A 132 -7.22 2.72 -3.81
C ILE A 132 -6.10 2.35 -4.80
N GLY A 133 -6.00 1.07 -5.17
CA GLY A 133 -5.00 0.56 -6.10
C GLY A 133 -5.06 1.20 -7.49
N TYR A 134 -6.24 1.63 -7.93
CA TYR A 134 -6.36 2.40 -9.19
C TYR A 134 -5.57 3.71 -9.15
N GLY A 135 -5.66 4.44 -8.02
CA GLY A 135 -4.89 5.66 -7.81
C GLY A 135 -3.37 5.39 -7.78
N ILE A 136 -2.94 4.33 -7.09
CA ILE A 136 -1.52 3.95 -7.02
C ILE A 136 -1.00 3.61 -8.43
N LYS A 137 -1.74 2.82 -9.19
CA LYS A 137 -1.37 2.47 -10.58
C LYS A 137 -1.26 3.70 -11.47
N LEU A 138 -2.18 4.65 -11.33
CA LEU A 138 -2.15 5.90 -12.08
C LEU A 138 -0.91 6.73 -11.69
N MET A 139 -0.57 6.78 -10.41
CA MET A 139 0.62 7.47 -9.91
C MET A 139 1.91 6.86 -10.47
N ASP A 140 2.00 5.54 -10.52
CA ASP A 140 3.16 4.84 -11.09
C ASP A 140 3.26 5.05 -12.59
N GLN A 141 2.14 4.94 -13.32
CA GLN A 141 2.10 5.09 -14.78
C GLN A 141 2.58 6.47 -15.24
N TYR A 142 2.26 7.53 -14.50
CA TYR A 142 2.62 8.91 -14.85
C TYR A 142 3.76 9.46 -14.00
N HIS A 143 4.42 8.63 -13.21
CA HIS A 143 5.49 9.04 -12.29
C HIS A 143 5.11 10.21 -11.36
N LEU A 144 3.81 10.30 -11.02
CA LEU A 144 3.26 11.38 -10.20
C LEU A 144 3.84 11.40 -8.79
N ASN A 145 4.34 10.28 -8.30
CA ASN A 145 5.08 10.15 -7.05
C ASN A 145 6.29 11.12 -7.00
N ILE A 146 7.07 11.21 -8.10
CA ILE A 146 8.24 12.12 -8.21
C ILE A 146 7.79 13.57 -8.15
N ILE A 147 6.70 13.91 -8.86
CA ILE A 147 6.13 15.25 -8.88
C ILE A 147 5.64 15.65 -7.48
N ILE A 148 4.93 14.77 -6.80
CA ILE A 148 4.43 15.01 -5.43
C ILE A 148 5.59 15.22 -4.46
N ILE A 149 6.63 14.37 -4.50
CA ILE A 149 7.83 14.52 -3.66
C ILE A 149 8.50 15.86 -3.94
N GLY A 150 8.64 16.25 -5.21
CA GLY A 150 9.21 17.54 -5.60
C GLY A 150 8.41 18.73 -5.06
N LEU A 151 7.09 18.70 -5.17
CA LEU A 151 6.20 19.75 -4.63
C LEU A 151 6.28 19.85 -3.10
N VAL A 152 6.30 18.72 -2.40
CA VAL A 152 6.47 18.68 -0.94
C VAL A 152 7.84 19.25 -0.56
N PHE A 153 8.91 18.88 -1.26
CA PHE A 153 10.25 19.42 -1.02
C PHE A 153 10.31 20.93 -1.26
N CYS A 154 9.77 21.42 -2.39
CA CYS A 154 9.70 22.86 -2.68
C CYS A 154 8.90 23.64 -1.62
N TYR A 155 7.82 23.06 -1.11
CA TYR A 155 7.04 23.67 -0.03
C TYR A 155 7.87 23.75 1.28
N PHE A 156 8.60 22.70 1.65
CA PHE A 156 9.49 22.74 2.82
C PHE A 156 10.60 23.78 2.67
N LEU A 157 11.21 23.84 1.48
CA LEU A 157 12.23 24.84 1.18
C LEU A 157 11.67 26.26 1.31
N TYR A 158 10.49 26.50 0.76
CA TYR A 158 9.79 27.79 0.89
C TYR A 158 9.54 28.13 2.36
N GLN A 159 9.02 27.21 3.15
CA GLN A 159 8.77 27.44 4.58
C GLN A 159 10.06 27.71 5.35
N PHE A 160 11.12 26.99 5.06
CA PHE A 160 12.43 27.18 5.68
C PHE A 160 12.99 28.58 5.39
N VAL A 161 13.02 28.97 4.11
CA VAL A 161 13.52 30.28 3.67
C VAL A 161 12.67 31.39 4.26
N PHE A 162 11.34 31.27 4.23
CA PHE A 162 10.42 32.25 4.77
C PHE A 162 10.60 32.45 6.27
N THR A 163 10.74 31.36 7.04
CA THR A 163 10.98 31.44 8.49
C THR A 163 12.35 32.04 8.81
N PHE A 164 13.37 31.72 7.99
CA PHE A 164 14.70 32.24 8.17
C PHE A 164 14.76 33.75 7.89
N LEU A 165 14.10 34.24 6.83
CA LEU A 165 14.06 35.68 6.48
C LEU A 165 13.30 36.50 7.52
N ILE A 166 12.17 36.01 8.06
CA ILE A 166 11.43 36.72 9.10
C ILE A 166 12.27 36.83 10.39
N ARG A 167 13.03 35.80 10.74
CA ARG A 167 13.89 35.80 11.91
C ARG A 167 15.07 36.80 11.76
N ALA A 168 15.60 36.91 10.54
CA ALA A 168 16.67 37.84 10.25
C ALA A 168 16.21 39.30 10.37
N ASP A 169 14.96 39.60 9.98
CA ASP A 169 14.39 40.96 10.12
C ASP A 169 14.08 41.32 11.59
N GLU A 170 13.76 40.35 12.45
CA GLU A 170 13.53 40.56 13.89
C GLU A 170 14.82 40.78 14.69
N ASP A 171 15.97 40.32 14.22
CA ASP A 171 17.27 40.48 14.86
C ASP A 171 17.95 41.83 14.51
N GLU A 172 17.42 42.59 13.53
CA GLU A 172 17.93 43.92 13.12
C GLU A 172 17.17 45.11 13.74
N GLU A 173 16.03 44.86 14.45
CA GLU A 173 15.31 45.90 15.22
C GLU A 173 15.70 45.87 16.71
#